data_83c336ab6726f582899ccac596a156e8
#
_entry.id   83c336ab6726f582899ccac596a156e8
#
_cell.length_a   1.000
_cell.length_b   1.000
_cell.length_c   1.000
_cell.angle_alpha   90.00
_cell.angle_beta   90.00
_cell.angle_gamma   90.00
#
_symmetry.space_group_name_H-M   'P 1'
#
loop_
_entity.id
_entity.type
_entity.pdbx_description
1 polymer ?
#
loop_
_entity_poly.entity_id
_entity_poly.type
_entity_poly.pdbx_seq_one_letter_code
_entity_poly.pdbx_strand_id
1 'polypeptide(L)'
;VPKHIVRLIALIVVGVAGGLIARWYFTVDSFYEYGHYRANSVPEIAAQEPAYKTARYCQSCHSERHAQWSANNHKSVTCETCHGAAQGHPEKGKLPIPADTVKLCTLCHEAMPGRPGTQPQIQVAQHSGGQQCKVCHNPHAPKIAAAAVKVAGDAAAGRQRAAACASCHGAAGISPNDTWPNLAGQSAAYLARILAAYKSGDQKDVMMTPIAQPLSDGDIRNLAAYYASLSCRTVPSATRIGDAAAGKGLAKNCAACHGATGIASNPAWPHLAGQKISYLVNVLKAFRGGLRKDPMMAAVVRGLSDADIENLAAYYAAQSCQPVTEARKAP
;
A
#
# COMPACT_ATOMS: atom_id res chain seq x y z
N VAL A 1 10.65 90.25 -1.63
CA VAL A 1 9.95 88.99 -1.28
C VAL A 1 10.11 88.76 0.23
N PRO A 2 9.01 88.52 0.92
CA PRO A 2 9.04 88.29 2.35
C PRO A 2 10.00 87.13 2.72
N LYS A 3 10.84 87.25 3.80
CA LYS A 3 11.84 86.31 4.21
C LYS A 3 11.30 84.90 4.45
N HIS A 4 10.03 84.76 4.87
CA HIS A 4 9.41 83.43 5.09
C HIS A 4 9.12 82.71 3.78
N ILE A 5 8.74 83.44 2.71
CA ILE A 5 8.55 82.84 1.38
C ILE A 5 9.87 82.29 0.84
N VAL A 6 10.97 83.05 0.97
CA VAL A 6 12.33 82.54 0.57
C VAL A 6 12.73 81.28 1.31
N ARG A 7 12.45 81.25 2.64
CA ARG A 7 12.71 80.07 3.43
C ARG A 7 11.87 78.85 3.01
N LEU A 8 10.61 79.04 2.71
CA LEU A 8 9.72 77.99 2.24
C LEU A 8 10.19 77.42 0.89
N ILE A 9 10.53 78.31 -0.05
CA ILE A 9 11.07 77.92 -1.36
C ILE A 9 12.39 77.04 -1.14
N ALA A 10 13.26 77.57 -0.29
CA ALA A 10 14.52 76.82 -0.02
C ALA A 10 14.28 75.42 0.59
N LEU A 11 13.32 75.27 1.50
CA LEU A 11 12.93 73.96 2.05
C LEU A 11 12.33 73.05 0.98
N ILE A 12 11.50 73.56 0.10
CA ILE A 12 10.93 72.80 -1.03
C ILE A 12 12.06 72.31 -1.95
N VAL A 13 12.97 73.23 -2.35
CA VAL A 13 14.09 72.87 -3.21
C VAL A 13 14.99 71.80 -2.58
N VAL A 14 15.32 71.94 -1.29
CA VAL A 14 16.11 70.92 -0.56
C VAL A 14 15.36 69.61 -0.50
N GLY A 15 14.05 69.62 -0.21
CA GLY A 15 13.22 68.42 -0.16
C GLY A 15 13.14 67.72 -1.53
N VAL A 16 12.93 68.47 -2.61
CA VAL A 16 12.91 67.90 -3.97
C VAL A 16 14.28 67.33 -4.37
N ALA A 17 15.35 68.09 -4.13
CA ALA A 17 16.72 67.63 -4.43
C ALA A 17 17.07 66.36 -3.64
N GLY A 18 16.75 66.33 -2.34
CA GLY A 18 16.92 65.15 -1.48
C GLY A 18 16.12 63.98 -1.97
N GLY A 19 14.86 64.19 -2.38
CA GLY A 19 14.01 63.12 -2.96
C GLY A 19 14.58 62.56 -4.28
N LEU A 20 15.08 63.43 -5.16
CA LEU A 20 15.70 62.98 -6.41
C LEU A 20 17.02 62.21 -6.18
N ILE A 21 17.86 62.63 -5.23
CA ILE A 21 19.08 61.94 -4.84
C ILE A 21 18.73 60.59 -4.24
N ALA A 22 17.77 60.55 -3.31
CA ALA A 22 17.33 59.30 -2.71
C ALA A 22 16.76 58.34 -3.77
N ARG A 23 15.93 58.84 -4.67
CA ARG A 23 15.41 58.06 -5.80
C ARG A 23 16.54 57.49 -6.64
N TRP A 24 17.54 58.27 -7.03
CA TRP A 24 18.70 57.83 -7.81
C TRP A 24 19.50 56.77 -7.07
N TYR A 25 19.75 56.95 -5.78
CA TYR A 25 20.55 56.04 -4.97
C TYR A 25 19.86 54.69 -4.70
N PHE A 26 18.54 54.71 -4.46
CA PHE A 26 17.76 53.50 -4.12
C PHE A 26 17.13 52.80 -5.32
N THR A 27 17.13 53.43 -6.50
CA THR A 27 16.60 52.77 -7.70
C THR A 27 17.72 52.01 -8.41
N VAL A 28 17.54 50.68 -8.56
CA VAL A 28 18.49 49.83 -9.29
C VAL A 28 18.46 50.15 -10.81
N ASP A 29 19.59 49.98 -11.52
CA ASP A 29 19.73 50.32 -12.90
C ASP A 29 18.69 49.70 -13.84
N SER A 30 18.27 48.47 -13.53
CA SER A 30 17.28 47.72 -14.30
C SER A 30 15.83 48.02 -14.00
N PHE A 31 15.54 49.04 -13.14
CA PHE A 31 14.18 49.31 -12.69
C PHE A 31 13.19 49.71 -13.80
N TYR A 32 13.68 50.31 -14.89
CA TYR A 32 12.85 50.74 -16.01
C TYR A 32 13.04 49.87 -17.28
N GLU A 33 13.76 48.76 -17.19
CA GLU A 33 14.06 47.93 -18.36
C GLU A 33 12.80 47.25 -18.92
N TYR A 34 11.95 46.70 -18.05
CA TYR A 34 10.69 46.04 -18.44
C TYR A 34 9.45 46.61 -17.77
N GLY A 35 9.51 47.91 -17.38
CA GLY A 35 8.46 48.58 -16.63
C GLY A 35 8.96 49.10 -15.28
N HIS A 36 8.06 49.37 -14.35
CA HIS A 36 8.42 49.91 -13.05
C HIS A 36 8.73 48.83 -12.04
N TYR A 37 9.66 47.91 -12.35
CA TYR A 37 10.11 46.88 -11.44
C TYR A 37 11.60 46.51 -11.69
N ARG A 38 12.19 45.83 -10.74
CA ARG A 38 13.60 45.43 -10.80
C ARG A 38 13.77 44.27 -11.81
N ALA A 39 14.18 44.55 -13.03
CA ALA A 39 14.30 43.60 -14.13
C ALA A 39 15.33 42.46 -13.83
N ASN A 40 16.40 42.79 -13.12
CA ASN A 40 17.41 41.80 -12.72
C ASN A 40 16.91 40.72 -11.77
N SER A 41 15.72 40.89 -11.16
CA SER A 41 15.16 39.87 -10.27
C SER A 41 14.94 38.53 -10.96
N VAL A 42 14.59 38.51 -12.25
CA VAL A 42 14.36 37.28 -13.01
C VAL A 42 15.66 36.48 -13.21
N PRO A 43 16.74 37.06 -13.78
CA PRO A 43 18.02 36.33 -13.92
C PRO A 43 18.65 35.99 -12.56
N GLU A 44 18.53 36.86 -11.55
CA GLU A 44 19.02 36.56 -10.19
C GLU A 44 18.32 35.36 -9.56
N ILE A 45 16.99 35.26 -9.70
CA ILE A 45 16.21 34.10 -9.24
C ILE A 45 16.57 32.86 -10.08
N ALA A 46 16.68 33.01 -11.40
CA ALA A 46 17.02 31.92 -12.30
C ALA A 46 18.44 31.36 -12.06
N ALA A 47 19.36 32.19 -11.56
CA ALA A 47 20.73 31.77 -11.20
C ALA A 47 20.80 31.02 -9.86
N GLN A 48 19.74 31.06 -9.03
CA GLN A 48 19.70 30.32 -7.78
C GLN A 48 19.54 28.82 -8.05
N GLU A 49 20.16 28.01 -7.19
CA GLU A 49 19.93 26.56 -7.23
C GLU A 49 18.45 26.25 -7.01
N PRO A 50 17.77 25.53 -7.94
CA PRO A 50 16.38 25.18 -7.77
C PRO A 50 16.15 24.39 -6.47
N ALA A 51 15.17 24.82 -5.67
CA ALA A 51 14.79 24.11 -4.45
C ALA A 51 14.22 22.73 -4.75
N TYR A 52 13.50 22.61 -5.88
CA TYR A 52 12.94 21.36 -6.36
C TYR A 52 13.75 20.83 -7.54
N LYS A 53 14.03 19.53 -7.50
CA LYS A 53 14.76 18.82 -8.56
C LYS A 53 13.79 17.98 -9.40
N THR A 54 14.25 17.47 -10.52
CA THR A 54 13.44 16.53 -11.32
C THR A 54 13.58 15.10 -10.79
N ALA A 55 12.62 14.22 -11.13
CA ALA A 55 12.73 12.81 -10.80
C ALA A 55 14.01 12.14 -11.36
N ARG A 56 14.56 12.66 -12.47
CA ARG A 56 15.83 12.21 -13.02
C ARG A 56 17.01 12.46 -12.07
N TYR A 57 16.99 13.54 -11.31
CA TYR A 57 17.98 13.79 -10.27
C TYR A 57 17.98 12.68 -9.20
N CYS A 58 16.79 12.26 -8.78
CA CYS A 58 16.64 11.19 -7.80
C CYS A 58 17.07 9.82 -8.35
N GLN A 59 16.89 9.58 -9.65
CA GLN A 59 17.19 8.31 -10.33
C GLN A 59 18.63 7.88 -10.19
N SER A 60 19.58 8.82 -10.19
CA SER A 60 21.03 8.51 -10.16
C SER A 60 21.45 7.72 -8.91
N CYS A 61 20.78 7.96 -7.78
CA CYS A 61 21.06 7.28 -6.50
C CYS A 61 19.94 6.33 -6.05
N HIS A 62 18.69 6.59 -6.47
CA HIS A 62 17.51 5.82 -6.07
C HIS A 62 16.88 5.06 -7.25
N SER A 63 17.71 4.40 -8.08
CA SER A 63 17.29 3.75 -9.33
C SER A 63 16.15 2.75 -9.15
N GLU A 64 16.17 1.92 -8.11
CA GLU A 64 15.11 0.95 -7.82
C GLU A 64 13.77 1.63 -7.49
N ARG A 65 13.81 2.65 -6.62
CA ARG A 65 12.61 3.41 -6.25
C ARG A 65 12.05 4.21 -7.43
N HIS A 66 12.94 4.77 -8.24
CA HIS A 66 12.56 5.45 -9.47
C HIS A 66 11.90 4.49 -10.47
N ALA A 67 12.42 3.28 -10.65
CA ALA A 67 11.82 2.27 -11.52
C ALA A 67 10.42 1.85 -11.03
N GLN A 68 10.25 1.62 -9.72
CA GLN A 68 8.94 1.34 -9.13
C GLN A 68 7.94 2.47 -9.37
N TRP A 69 8.35 3.70 -9.13
CA TRP A 69 7.52 4.89 -9.31
C TRP A 69 7.15 5.13 -10.78
N SER A 70 8.12 5.08 -11.69
CA SER A 70 7.91 5.37 -13.13
C SER A 70 7.01 4.35 -13.83
N ALA A 71 6.98 3.11 -13.34
CA ALA A 71 6.11 2.05 -13.84
C ALA A 71 4.68 2.12 -13.30
N ASN A 72 4.38 3.03 -12.37
CA ASN A 72 3.12 3.06 -11.65
C ASN A 72 2.32 4.36 -11.86
N ASN A 73 1.12 4.41 -11.29
CA ASN A 73 0.17 5.52 -11.48
C ASN A 73 0.64 6.86 -10.90
N HIS A 74 1.56 6.85 -9.94
CA HIS A 74 2.14 8.06 -9.36
C HIS A 74 3.29 8.68 -10.20
N LYS A 75 3.55 8.17 -11.40
CA LYS A 75 4.62 8.70 -12.29
C LYS A 75 4.50 10.20 -12.62
N SER A 76 3.33 10.76 -12.47
CA SER A 76 3.06 12.22 -12.61
C SER A 76 3.20 13.00 -11.30
N VAL A 77 3.33 12.33 -10.15
CA VAL A 77 3.53 12.93 -8.83
C VAL A 77 5.03 12.91 -8.55
N THR A 78 5.66 14.09 -8.41
CA THR A 78 7.12 14.16 -8.20
C THR A 78 7.52 13.58 -6.85
N CYS A 79 8.76 13.10 -6.76
CA CYS A 79 9.30 12.56 -5.50
C CYS A 79 9.18 13.57 -4.35
N GLU A 80 9.42 14.83 -4.65
CA GLU A 80 9.42 15.94 -3.70
C GLU A 80 8.04 16.36 -3.22
N THR A 81 6.98 15.97 -3.91
CA THR A 81 5.59 16.14 -3.41
C THR A 81 5.39 15.43 -2.07
N CYS A 82 6.06 14.29 -1.89
CA CYS A 82 6.00 13.50 -0.67
C CYS A 82 7.20 13.72 0.26
N HIS A 83 8.39 13.93 -0.31
CA HIS A 83 9.65 13.98 0.44
C HIS A 83 10.16 15.41 0.69
N GLY A 84 9.47 16.45 0.19
CA GLY A 84 9.92 17.83 0.29
C GLY A 84 11.04 18.19 -0.69
N ALA A 85 11.43 19.46 -0.70
CA ALA A 85 12.41 20.00 -1.62
C ALA A 85 13.79 19.35 -1.45
N ALA A 86 14.41 18.97 -2.56
CA ALA A 86 15.69 18.25 -2.57
C ALA A 86 16.92 19.19 -2.62
N GLN A 87 16.74 20.49 -2.42
CA GLN A 87 17.85 21.44 -2.39
C GLN A 87 18.88 21.06 -1.32
N GLY A 88 20.10 20.83 -1.75
CA GLY A 88 21.20 20.42 -0.88
C GLY A 88 21.19 18.95 -0.45
N HIS A 89 20.29 18.11 -0.98
CA HIS A 89 20.36 16.67 -0.80
C HIS A 89 21.31 16.06 -1.88
N PRO A 90 22.21 15.12 -1.51
CA PRO A 90 22.36 14.43 -0.22
C PRO A 90 23.28 15.14 0.80
N GLU A 91 23.98 16.19 0.42
CA GLU A 91 25.08 16.80 1.20
C GLU A 91 24.57 17.40 2.52
N LYS A 92 23.38 18.01 2.52
CA LYS A 92 22.74 18.60 3.71
C LYS A 92 21.89 17.61 4.53
N GLY A 93 21.88 16.32 4.11
CA GLY A 93 21.21 15.26 4.84
C GLY A 93 20.11 14.55 4.07
N LYS A 94 19.35 13.71 4.77
CA LYS A 94 18.27 12.89 4.21
C LYS A 94 16.99 13.70 4.10
N LEU A 95 16.25 13.48 3.01
CA LEU A 95 14.90 14.01 2.88
C LEU A 95 13.94 13.31 3.87
N PRO A 96 12.89 13.99 4.33
CA PRO A 96 11.94 13.41 5.27
C PRO A 96 11.20 12.22 4.68
N ILE A 97 10.96 11.20 5.50
CA ILE A 97 10.04 10.11 5.19
C ILE A 97 8.72 10.45 5.88
N PRO A 98 7.62 10.65 5.13
CA PRO A 98 6.34 11.03 5.72
C PRO A 98 5.89 10.04 6.80
N ALA A 99 5.70 10.54 8.01
CA ALA A 99 5.22 9.74 9.14
C ALA A 99 3.70 9.54 9.03
N ASP A 100 2.97 10.62 8.79
CA ASP A 100 1.52 10.62 8.63
C ASP A 100 1.14 10.53 7.14
N THR A 101 0.94 9.28 6.70
CA THR A 101 0.50 9.01 5.33
C THR A 101 -1.00 9.18 5.13
N VAL A 102 -1.81 9.20 6.19
CA VAL A 102 -3.24 9.55 6.06
C VAL A 102 -3.34 11.00 5.61
N LYS A 103 -2.75 11.93 6.38
CA LYS A 103 -2.76 13.35 6.04
C LYS A 103 -2.17 13.63 4.65
N LEU A 104 -1.06 12.98 4.31
CA LEU A 104 -0.39 13.17 3.02
C LEU A 104 -1.23 12.69 1.83
N CYS A 105 -1.71 11.45 1.89
CA CYS A 105 -2.41 10.82 0.75
C CYS A 105 -3.81 11.44 0.53
N THR A 106 -4.49 11.86 1.60
CA THR A 106 -5.81 12.48 1.52
C THR A 106 -5.79 13.87 0.87
N LEU A 107 -4.66 14.55 0.79
CA LEU A 107 -4.53 15.77 -0.02
C LEU A 107 -5.01 15.56 -1.47
N CYS A 108 -4.81 14.35 -1.99
CA CYS A 108 -5.21 13.99 -3.35
C CYS A 108 -6.32 12.93 -3.41
N HIS A 109 -6.46 12.08 -2.40
CA HIS A 109 -7.33 10.90 -2.45
C HIS A 109 -8.59 10.98 -1.58
N GLU A 110 -8.77 12.02 -0.78
CA GLU A 110 -10.02 12.18 -0.04
C GLU A 110 -11.20 12.46 -0.99
N ALA A 111 -12.34 11.84 -0.71
CA ALA A 111 -13.55 12.04 -1.50
C ALA A 111 -14.05 13.49 -1.35
N MET A 112 -14.04 14.22 -2.45
CA MET A 112 -14.47 15.62 -2.50
C MET A 112 -15.43 15.86 -3.67
N PRO A 113 -16.50 16.66 -3.49
CA PRO A 113 -17.36 17.07 -4.58
C PRO A 113 -16.54 17.76 -5.69
N GLY A 114 -16.81 17.41 -6.95
CA GLY A 114 -16.15 18.02 -8.12
C GLY A 114 -14.77 17.44 -8.48
N ARG A 115 -14.20 16.54 -7.71
CA ARG A 115 -12.97 15.87 -8.08
C ARG A 115 -13.22 14.86 -9.22
N PRO A 116 -12.36 14.82 -10.26
CA PRO A 116 -12.56 13.90 -11.39
C PRO A 116 -12.68 12.44 -10.96
N GLY A 117 -13.65 11.70 -11.51
CA GLY A 117 -13.84 10.28 -11.21
C GLY A 117 -12.68 9.37 -11.67
N THR A 118 -11.78 9.88 -12.53
CA THR A 118 -10.54 9.20 -12.94
C THR A 118 -9.49 9.17 -11.84
N GLN A 119 -9.60 10.04 -10.83
CA GLN A 119 -8.74 10.03 -9.65
C GLN A 119 -9.39 9.18 -8.57
N PRO A 120 -8.73 8.12 -8.10
CA PRO A 120 -9.25 7.30 -7.00
C PRO A 120 -9.53 8.15 -5.77
N GLN A 121 -10.73 8.04 -5.24
CA GLN A 121 -11.19 8.79 -4.07
C GLN A 121 -11.64 7.83 -2.99
N ILE A 122 -11.33 8.14 -1.74
CA ILE A 122 -11.63 7.33 -0.57
C ILE A 122 -12.27 8.16 0.55
N GLN A 123 -13.03 7.49 1.38
CA GLN A 123 -13.41 7.99 2.71
C GLN A 123 -12.57 7.22 3.74
N VAL A 124 -11.67 7.90 4.44
CA VAL A 124 -10.67 7.29 5.32
C VAL A 124 -11.28 6.35 6.34
N ALA A 125 -12.37 6.76 7.00
CA ALA A 125 -13.04 5.95 8.02
C ALA A 125 -13.56 4.61 7.47
N GLN A 126 -14.06 4.60 6.23
CA GLN A 126 -14.62 3.42 5.58
C GLN A 126 -13.55 2.55 4.91
N HIS A 127 -12.49 3.20 4.38
CA HIS A 127 -11.44 2.52 3.62
C HIS A 127 -10.37 1.88 4.53
N SER A 128 -9.86 2.63 5.49
CA SER A 128 -8.71 2.21 6.31
C SER A 128 -8.97 2.20 7.82
N GLY A 129 -10.14 2.67 8.27
CA GLY A 129 -10.41 2.84 9.69
C GLY A 129 -9.41 3.77 10.39
N GLY A 130 -8.83 4.72 9.66
CA GLY A 130 -7.82 5.66 10.18
C GLY A 130 -6.40 5.11 10.22
N GLN A 131 -6.16 3.89 9.71
CA GLN A 131 -4.80 3.34 9.62
C GLN A 131 -3.97 4.08 8.56
N GLN A 132 -2.64 4.10 8.80
CA GLN A 132 -1.70 4.72 7.87
C GLN A 132 -1.71 4.04 6.50
N CYS A 133 -1.83 4.81 5.43
CA CYS A 133 -1.96 4.30 4.06
C CYS A 133 -0.79 3.40 3.65
N LYS A 134 0.43 3.70 4.12
CA LYS A 134 1.64 2.91 3.85
C LYS A 134 1.63 1.49 4.43
N VAL A 135 0.70 1.18 5.34
CA VAL A 135 0.56 -0.18 5.90
C VAL A 135 0.08 -1.14 4.82
N CYS A 136 -0.80 -0.69 3.93
CA CYS A 136 -1.38 -1.50 2.86
C CYS A 136 -0.83 -1.14 1.47
N HIS A 137 -0.46 0.12 1.25
CA HIS A 137 0.00 0.61 -0.05
C HIS A 137 1.50 0.91 -0.04
N ASN A 138 2.24 0.43 -1.05
CA ASN A 138 3.58 0.94 -1.32
C ASN A 138 3.46 2.32 -1.98
N PRO A 139 3.94 3.42 -1.38
CA PRO A 139 3.79 4.75 -1.96
C PRO A 139 4.41 4.91 -3.35
N HIS A 140 5.48 4.18 -3.67
CA HIS A 140 6.14 4.20 -4.98
C HIS A 140 5.44 3.30 -6.01
N ALA A 141 4.60 2.37 -5.57
CA ALA A 141 3.81 1.48 -6.40
C ALA A 141 2.42 1.28 -5.77
N PRO A 142 1.59 2.34 -5.70
CA PRO A 142 0.40 2.37 -4.85
C PRO A 142 -0.72 1.44 -5.31
N LYS A 143 -0.72 1.02 -6.58
CA LYS A 143 -1.57 -0.12 -6.93
C LYS A 143 -1.13 -1.27 -6.04
N ILE A 144 -2.04 -1.72 -5.20
CA ILE A 144 -1.92 -3.06 -4.65
C ILE A 144 -1.94 -3.95 -5.88
N ALA A 145 -0.75 -4.30 -6.33
CA ALA A 145 -0.63 -5.10 -7.52
C ALA A 145 -1.45 -6.35 -7.25
N ALA A 146 -2.54 -6.52 -7.99
CA ALA A 146 -2.90 -7.85 -8.43
C ALA A 146 -1.71 -8.29 -9.29
N ALA A 147 -0.58 -8.56 -8.65
CA ALA A 147 0.46 -9.31 -9.26
C ALA A 147 -0.18 -10.65 -9.52
N ALA A 148 -0.67 -10.80 -10.76
CA ALA A 148 -0.77 -12.11 -11.35
C ALA A 148 0.67 -12.64 -11.38
N VAL A 149 1.19 -13.00 -10.21
CA VAL A 149 2.31 -13.90 -10.12
C VAL A 149 1.71 -15.19 -10.66
N LYS A 150 1.77 -15.34 -12.00
CA LYS A 150 1.66 -16.64 -12.60
C LYS A 150 2.80 -17.44 -11.98
N VAL A 151 2.48 -18.17 -10.92
CA VAL A 151 3.38 -19.19 -10.40
C VAL A 151 3.45 -20.22 -11.52
N ALA A 152 4.47 -20.07 -12.37
CA ALA A 152 4.76 -21.07 -13.40
C ALA A 152 5.26 -22.32 -12.70
N GLY A 153 4.33 -23.16 -12.27
CA GLY A 153 4.58 -24.49 -11.68
C GLY A 153 3.89 -25.57 -12.48
N ASP A 154 4.47 -26.75 -12.50
CA ASP A 154 3.90 -27.97 -13.07
C ASP A 154 3.01 -28.67 -12.03
N ALA A 155 1.69 -28.66 -12.24
CA ALA A 155 0.74 -29.31 -11.32
C ALA A 155 0.91 -30.85 -11.30
N ALA A 156 1.36 -31.47 -12.38
CA ALA A 156 1.60 -32.93 -12.41
C ALA A 156 2.81 -33.31 -11.55
N ALA A 157 3.90 -32.57 -11.67
CA ALA A 157 5.06 -32.71 -10.77
C ALA A 157 4.69 -32.37 -9.32
N GLY A 158 3.86 -31.35 -9.11
CA GLY A 158 3.32 -30.98 -7.80
C GLY A 158 2.51 -32.09 -7.15
N ARG A 159 1.68 -32.81 -7.93
CA ARG A 159 0.91 -33.96 -7.46
C ARG A 159 1.80 -35.08 -6.91
N GLN A 160 2.91 -35.40 -7.60
CA GLN A 160 3.85 -36.42 -7.13
C GLN A 160 4.48 -36.01 -5.79
N ARG A 161 4.84 -34.73 -5.66
CA ARG A 161 5.45 -34.18 -4.45
C ARG A 161 4.48 -34.07 -3.28
N ALA A 162 3.18 -33.84 -3.57
CA ALA A 162 2.11 -33.64 -2.58
C ALA A 162 1.79 -34.87 -1.72
N ALA A 163 2.27 -36.07 -2.09
CA ALA A 163 2.07 -37.29 -1.30
C ALA A 163 2.56 -37.12 0.15
N ALA A 164 3.67 -36.44 0.37
CA ALA A 164 4.20 -36.14 1.71
C ALA A 164 3.33 -35.16 2.53
N CYS A 165 2.51 -34.36 1.88
CA CYS A 165 1.65 -33.37 2.53
C CYS A 165 0.27 -33.95 2.87
N ALA A 166 -0.12 -35.05 2.22
CA ALA A 166 -1.46 -35.62 2.26
C ALA A 166 -1.87 -36.14 3.66
N SER A 167 -0.92 -36.59 4.48
CA SER A 167 -1.18 -37.04 5.84
C SER A 167 -1.81 -35.97 6.73
N CYS A 168 -1.45 -34.71 6.52
CA CYS A 168 -1.95 -33.58 7.30
C CYS A 168 -3.02 -32.79 6.55
N HIS A 169 -2.80 -32.53 5.26
CA HIS A 169 -3.69 -31.66 4.47
C HIS A 169 -4.73 -32.43 3.65
N GLY A 170 -4.75 -33.78 3.76
CA GLY A 170 -5.64 -34.65 3.00
C GLY A 170 -5.18 -34.86 1.56
N ALA A 171 -5.45 -36.05 1.00
CA ALA A 171 -5.06 -36.41 -0.36
C ALA A 171 -5.67 -35.49 -1.43
N ALA A 172 -6.86 -34.95 -1.17
CA ALA A 172 -7.53 -33.97 -2.03
C ALA A 172 -7.24 -32.51 -1.60
N GLY A 173 -6.29 -32.26 -0.72
CA GLY A 173 -6.00 -30.93 -0.19
C GLY A 173 -7.10 -30.41 0.77
N ILE A 174 -7.96 -31.29 1.27
CA ILE A 174 -8.97 -30.99 2.29
C ILE A 174 -8.55 -31.70 3.56
N SER A 175 -8.18 -30.91 4.56
CA SER A 175 -7.66 -31.43 5.82
C SER A 175 -8.72 -32.21 6.62
N PRO A 176 -8.38 -33.38 7.17
CA PRO A 176 -9.25 -34.09 8.11
C PRO A 176 -9.26 -33.43 9.50
N ASN A 177 -8.28 -32.59 9.81
CA ASN A 177 -8.14 -31.94 11.10
C ASN A 177 -8.53 -30.45 11.02
N ASP A 178 -9.34 -29.97 11.94
CA ASP A 178 -9.85 -28.59 11.96
C ASP A 178 -8.78 -27.53 12.28
N THR A 179 -7.64 -27.92 12.83
CA THR A 179 -6.53 -27.00 13.12
C THR A 179 -5.55 -26.86 11.94
N TRP A 180 -5.65 -27.72 10.93
CA TRP A 180 -4.81 -27.69 9.74
C TRP A 180 -5.57 -27.13 8.53
N PRO A 181 -4.93 -26.31 7.69
CA PRO A 181 -5.65 -25.65 6.60
C PRO A 181 -6.01 -26.60 5.46
N ASN A 182 -7.15 -26.30 4.83
CA ASN A 182 -7.44 -26.77 3.49
C ASN A 182 -6.50 -26.04 2.50
N LEU A 183 -5.94 -26.77 1.55
CA LEU A 183 -5.06 -26.24 0.51
C LEU A 183 -5.72 -26.23 -0.87
N ALA A 184 -6.73 -27.08 -1.09
CA ALA A 184 -7.45 -27.19 -2.36
C ALA A 184 -8.11 -25.87 -2.74
N GLY A 185 -7.86 -25.44 -3.99
CA GLY A 185 -8.40 -24.19 -4.53
C GLY A 185 -7.83 -22.91 -3.94
N GLN A 186 -6.77 -23.02 -3.11
CA GLN A 186 -6.09 -21.84 -2.59
C GLN A 186 -5.24 -21.18 -3.67
N SER A 187 -5.05 -19.87 -3.58
CA SER A 187 -4.23 -19.12 -4.54
C SER A 187 -2.81 -19.69 -4.65
N ALA A 188 -2.36 -19.99 -5.87
CA ALA A 188 -1.01 -20.48 -6.12
C ALA A 188 0.08 -19.49 -5.66
N ALA A 189 -0.14 -18.20 -5.89
CA ALA A 189 0.81 -17.16 -5.48
C ALA A 189 0.93 -17.07 -3.95
N TYR A 190 -0.20 -17.18 -3.26
CA TYR A 190 -0.19 -17.22 -1.80
C TYR A 190 0.51 -18.47 -1.27
N LEU A 191 0.19 -19.67 -1.82
CA LEU A 191 0.82 -20.92 -1.42
C LEU A 191 2.32 -20.90 -1.63
N ALA A 192 2.79 -20.43 -2.79
CA ALA A 192 4.22 -20.33 -3.07
C ALA A 192 4.92 -19.38 -2.09
N ARG A 193 4.31 -18.21 -1.83
CA ARG A 193 4.87 -17.23 -0.90
C ARG A 193 4.96 -17.76 0.52
N ILE A 194 3.91 -18.42 1.02
CA ILE A 194 3.92 -18.90 2.41
C ILE A 194 4.87 -20.09 2.60
N LEU A 195 4.98 -21.00 1.62
CA LEU A 195 5.95 -22.08 1.66
C LEU A 195 7.39 -21.55 1.61
N ALA A 196 7.66 -20.55 0.78
CA ALA A 196 8.95 -19.88 0.74
C ALA A 196 9.28 -19.20 2.08
N ALA A 197 8.30 -18.57 2.73
CA ALA A 197 8.48 -17.93 4.03
C ALA A 197 8.75 -18.95 5.16
N TYR A 198 8.13 -20.13 5.12
CA TYR A 198 8.47 -21.21 6.04
C TYR A 198 9.87 -21.77 5.76
N LYS A 199 10.26 -21.92 4.49
CA LYS A 199 11.58 -22.38 4.08
C LYS A 199 12.69 -21.44 4.55
N SER A 200 12.51 -20.12 4.38
CA SER A 200 13.50 -19.10 4.78
C SER A 200 13.55 -18.88 6.30
N GLY A 201 12.50 -19.28 7.03
CA GLY A 201 12.34 -18.97 8.47
C GLY A 201 11.80 -17.57 8.75
N ASP A 202 11.42 -16.80 7.72
CA ASP A 202 10.71 -15.51 7.89
C ASP A 202 9.38 -15.71 8.59
N GLN A 203 8.71 -16.83 8.27
CA GLN A 203 7.55 -17.35 8.98
C GLN A 203 7.95 -18.63 9.70
N LYS A 204 7.72 -18.69 11.02
CA LYS A 204 8.05 -19.86 11.83
C LYS A 204 6.79 -20.61 12.24
N ASP A 205 6.83 -21.92 12.05
CA ASP A 205 5.80 -22.86 12.49
C ASP A 205 6.49 -24.19 12.83
N VAL A 206 6.13 -24.76 13.97
CA VAL A 206 6.82 -25.97 14.49
C VAL A 206 6.68 -27.18 13.58
N MET A 207 5.59 -27.24 12.80
CA MET A 207 5.32 -28.33 11.86
C MET A 207 5.79 -27.98 10.45
N MET A 208 5.37 -26.80 9.94
CA MET A 208 5.58 -26.45 8.54
C MET A 208 7.00 -26.01 8.21
N THR A 209 7.73 -25.39 9.15
CA THR A 209 9.12 -24.96 8.91
C THR A 209 10.03 -26.14 8.54
N PRO A 210 10.13 -27.21 9.32
CA PRO A 210 10.98 -28.34 8.94
C PRO A 210 10.52 -29.08 7.67
N ILE A 211 9.23 -29.07 7.36
CA ILE A 211 8.67 -29.65 6.13
C ILE A 211 9.02 -28.80 4.90
N ALA A 212 9.02 -27.48 5.03
CA ALA A 212 9.28 -26.56 3.91
C ALA A 212 10.79 -26.38 3.63
N GLN A 213 11.67 -26.51 4.62
CA GLN A 213 13.11 -26.31 4.47
C GLN A 213 13.76 -27.13 3.34
N PRO A 214 13.48 -28.43 3.17
CA PRO A 214 14.11 -29.23 2.12
C PRO A 214 13.51 -29.01 0.73
N LEU A 215 12.43 -28.24 0.58
CA LEU A 215 11.80 -28.01 -0.72
C LEU A 215 12.68 -27.11 -1.59
N SER A 216 12.86 -27.50 -2.86
CA SER A 216 13.41 -26.60 -3.86
C SER A 216 12.38 -25.51 -4.24
N ASP A 217 12.83 -24.43 -4.85
CA ASP A 217 11.91 -23.40 -5.34
C ASP A 217 11.02 -23.93 -6.48
N GLY A 218 11.49 -24.95 -7.22
CA GLY A 218 10.70 -25.72 -8.17
C GLY A 218 9.58 -26.50 -7.49
N ASP A 219 9.91 -27.26 -6.41
CA ASP A 219 8.90 -27.98 -5.62
C ASP A 219 7.82 -27.05 -5.08
N ILE A 220 8.22 -25.89 -4.54
CA ILE A 220 7.29 -24.89 -4.01
C ILE A 220 6.33 -24.41 -5.09
N ARG A 221 6.83 -24.07 -6.29
CA ARG A 221 5.96 -23.65 -7.40
C ARG A 221 5.04 -24.76 -7.87
N ASN A 222 5.55 -25.98 -7.99
CA ASN A 222 4.79 -27.14 -8.45
C ASN A 222 3.68 -27.51 -7.45
N LEU A 223 3.99 -27.57 -6.16
CA LEU A 223 3.01 -27.79 -5.09
C LEU A 223 1.92 -26.71 -5.08
N ALA A 224 2.32 -25.46 -5.22
CA ALA A 224 1.38 -24.33 -5.29
C ALA A 224 0.44 -24.45 -6.49
N ALA A 225 0.95 -24.78 -7.68
CA ALA A 225 0.16 -25.01 -8.87
C ALA A 225 -0.80 -26.20 -8.71
N TYR A 226 -0.31 -27.31 -8.12
CA TYR A 226 -1.15 -28.49 -7.87
C TYR A 226 -2.31 -28.18 -6.94
N TYR A 227 -2.08 -27.62 -5.75
CA TYR A 227 -3.16 -27.37 -4.80
C TYR A 227 -4.14 -26.29 -5.30
N ALA A 228 -3.66 -25.32 -6.04
CA ALA A 228 -4.52 -24.33 -6.68
C ALA A 228 -5.42 -24.92 -7.76
N SER A 229 -5.00 -26.00 -8.42
CA SER A 229 -5.78 -26.70 -9.46
C SER A 229 -6.87 -27.60 -8.89
N LEU A 230 -6.80 -27.93 -7.60
CA LEU A 230 -7.77 -28.83 -6.97
C LEU A 230 -9.09 -28.09 -6.71
N SER A 231 -10.21 -28.78 -6.94
CA SER A 231 -11.53 -28.28 -6.58
C SER A 231 -11.66 -28.15 -5.05
N CYS A 232 -11.92 -26.96 -4.59
CA CYS A 232 -12.26 -26.76 -3.18
C CYS A 232 -13.66 -27.26 -2.88
N ARG A 233 -13.87 -27.72 -1.66
CA ARG A 233 -15.20 -28.02 -1.12
C ARG A 233 -15.31 -27.42 0.26
N THR A 234 -16.41 -26.74 0.52
CA THR A 234 -16.79 -26.34 1.87
C THR A 234 -17.20 -27.61 2.64
N VAL A 235 -16.38 -27.97 3.61
CA VAL A 235 -16.67 -29.11 4.49
C VAL A 235 -17.09 -28.53 5.84
N PRO A 236 -18.27 -28.94 6.38
CA PRO A 236 -18.67 -28.49 7.70
C PRO A 236 -17.55 -28.75 8.71
N SER A 237 -17.20 -27.73 9.49
CA SER A 237 -16.24 -27.88 10.57
C SER A 237 -16.87 -28.72 11.67
N ALA A 238 -16.11 -29.66 12.25
CA ALA A 238 -16.52 -30.35 13.46
C ALA A 238 -16.62 -29.40 14.65
N THR A 239 -15.86 -28.32 14.62
CA THR A 239 -15.85 -27.27 15.63
C THR A 239 -16.98 -26.27 15.36
N ARG A 240 -17.84 -26.08 16.34
CA ARG A 240 -18.91 -25.06 16.32
C ARG A 240 -18.59 -23.99 17.35
N ILE A 241 -17.85 -22.96 16.90
CA ILE A 241 -17.55 -21.78 17.70
C ILE A 241 -17.84 -20.53 16.87
N GLY A 242 -18.28 -19.48 17.54
CA GLY A 242 -18.60 -18.20 16.91
C GLY A 242 -19.99 -18.19 16.22
N ASP A 243 -20.44 -16.99 15.95
CA ASP A 243 -21.68 -16.68 15.23
C ASP A 243 -21.35 -16.12 13.84
N ALA A 244 -21.72 -16.86 12.80
CA ALA A 244 -21.49 -16.45 11.41
C ALA A 244 -22.29 -15.19 11.02
N ALA A 245 -23.45 -14.93 11.63
CA ALA A 245 -24.23 -13.74 11.34
C ALA A 245 -23.56 -12.49 11.93
N ALA A 246 -23.06 -12.57 13.16
CA ALA A 246 -22.24 -11.53 13.78
C ALA A 246 -20.92 -11.32 12.98
N GLY A 247 -20.28 -12.41 12.55
CA GLY A 247 -19.06 -12.39 11.74
C GLY A 247 -19.23 -11.66 10.40
N LYS A 248 -20.40 -11.75 9.77
CA LYS A 248 -20.71 -11.02 8.52
C LYS A 248 -20.58 -9.51 8.66
N GLY A 249 -20.99 -8.96 9.81
CA GLY A 249 -20.85 -7.53 10.09
C GLY A 249 -19.38 -7.09 10.15
N LEU A 250 -18.56 -7.89 10.82
CA LEU A 250 -17.12 -7.66 10.99
C LEU A 250 -16.33 -7.87 9.69
N ALA A 251 -16.75 -8.80 8.84
CA ALA A 251 -16.08 -9.18 7.60
C ALA A 251 -15.98 -8.05 6.56
N LYS A 252 -16.77 -6.97 6.70
CA LYS A 252 -16.70 -5.80 5.82
C LYS A 252 -15.29 -5.21 5.73
N ASN A 253 -14.57 -5.18 6.85
CA ASN A 253 -13.20 -4.65 6.90
C ASN A 253 -12.17 -5.59 6.25
N CYS A 254 -12.49 -6.88 6.15
CA CYS A 254 -11.62 -7.89 5.55
C CYS A 254 -11.86 -8.02 4.03
N ALA A 255 -13.06 -7.62 3.58
CA ALA A 255 -13.53 -7.81 2.21
C ALA A 255 -12.69 -7.06 1.16
N ALA A 256 -12.11 -5.92 1.53
CA ALA A 256 -11.24 -5.13 0.63
C ALA A 256 -10.05 -5.94 0.09
N CYS A 257 -9.53 -6.88 0.90
CA CYS A 257 -8.40 -7.72 0.54
C CYS A 257 -8.83 -9.15 0.20
N HIS A 258 -9.67 -9.75 1.04
CA HIS A 258 -10.04 -11.16 0.91
C HIS A 258 -11.32 -11.39 0.09
N GLY A 259 -11.93 -10.34 -0.46
CA GLY A 259 -13.20 -10.43 -1.20
C GLY A 259 -14.42 -10.51 -0.29
N ALA A 260 -15.57 -10.07 -0.77
CA ALA A 260 -16.81 -10.00 0.00
C ALA A 260 -17.27 -11.38 0.51
N THR A 261 -16.96 -12.45 -0.22
CA THR A 261 -17.28 -13.84 0.13
C THR A 261 -16.05 -14.62 0.63
N GLY A 262 -14.92 -13.95 0.85
CA GLY A 262 -13.68 -14.63 1.23
C GLY A 262 -12.90 -15.23 0.07
N ILE A 263 -13.25 -14.87 -1.18
CA ILE A 263 -12.46 -15.21 -2.38
C ILE A 263 -11.70 -13.96 -2.80
N ALA A 264 -10.40 -13.94 -2.55
CA ALA A 264 -9.54 -12.81 -2.88
C ALA A 264 -9.39 -12.67 -4.41
N SER A 265 -9.53 -11.45 -4.92
CA SER A 265 -9.27 -11.13 -6.33
C SER A 265 -7.77 -10.97 -6.61
N ASN A 266 -7.01 -10.59 -5.60
CA ASN A 266 -5.55 -10.51 -5.70
C ASN A 266 -4.94 -11.88 -5.33
N PRO A 267 -4.21 -12.53 -6.24
CA PRO A 267 -3.65 -13.86 -6.01
C PRO A 267 -2.56 -13.91 -4.92
N ALA A 268 -2.01 -12.76 -4.50
CA ALA A 268 -1.09 -12.70 -3.38
C ALA A 268 -1.77 -12.89 -2.01
N TRP A 269 -3.09 -12.74 -1.95
CA TRP A 269 -3.88 -12.86 -0.72
C TRP A 269 -4.59 -14.21 -0.65
N PRO A 270 -4.73 -14.80 0.54
CA PRO A 270 -5.39 -16.09 0.67
C PRO A 270 -6.90 -15.99 0.50
N HIS A 271 -7.47 -17.02 -0.08
CA HIS A 271 -8.89 -17.29 0.04
C HIS A 271 -9.21 -17.75 1.46
N LEU A 272 -10.27 -17.22 2.05
CA LEU A 272 -10.74 -17.53 3.40
C LEU A 272 -11.99 -18.42 3.36
N ALA A 273 -12.75 -18.37 2.26
CA ALA A 273 -13.98 -19.11 2.09
C ALA A 273 -13.79 -20.62 2.24
N GLY A 274 -14.64 -21.27 3.00
CA GLY A 274 -14.63 -22.72 3.23
C GLY A 274 -13.42 -23.23 4.02
N GLN A 275 -12.65 -22.34 4.64
CA GLN A 275 -11.50 -22.72 5.45
C GLN A 275 -11.97 -23.21 6.85
N LYS A 276 -11.16 -24.01 7.50
CA LYS A 276 -11.43 -24.59 8.83
C LYS A 276 -11.53 -23.51 9.90
N ILE A 277 -12.56 -23.59 10.76
CA ILE A 277 -12.82 -22.59 11.82
C ILE A 277 -11.63 -22.50 12.77
N SER A 278 -11.21 -23.64 13.35
CA SER A 278 -10.11 -23.64 14.33
C SER A 278 -8.79 -23.14 13.72
N TYR A 279 -8.52 -23.45 12.45
CA TYR A 279 -7.36 -22.91 11.75
C TYR A 279 -7.44 -21.39 11.60
N LEU A 280 -8.58 -20.86 11.18
CA LEU A 280 -8.77 -19.40 11.05
C LEU A 280 -8.60 -18.69 12.38
N VAL A 281 -9.20 -19.23 13.47
CA VAL A 281 -9.05 -18.69 14.82
C VAL A 281 -7.58 -18.65 15.24
N ASN A 282 -6.86 -19.76 15.07
CA ASN A 282 -5.46 -19.87 15.45
C ASN A 282 -4.59 -18.88 14.67
N VAL A 283 -4.82 -18.75 13.36
CA VAL A 283 -4.06 -17.83 12.51
C VAL A 283 -4.32 -16.36 12.85
N LEU A 284 -5.59 -15.98 13.09
CA LEU A 284 -5.94 -14.61 13.47
C LEU A 284 -5.35 -14.26 14.84
N LYS A 285 -5.43 -15.17 15.82
CA LYS A 285 -4.79 -15.01 17.14
C LYS A 285 -3.25 -14.94 17.01
N ALA A 286 -2.65 -15.74 16.13
CA ALA A 286 -1.21 -15.71 15.88
C ALA A 286 -0.74 -14.38 15.26
N PHE A 287 -1.50 -13.79 14.33
CA PHE A 287 -1.22 -12.45 13.82
C PHE A 287 -1.38 -11.39 14.89
N ARG A 288 -2.45 -11.43 15.71
CA ARG A 288 -2.68 -10.48 16.79
C ARG A 288 -1.59 -10.55 17.86
N GLY A 289 -1.13 -11.73 18.18
CA GLY A 289 -0.07 -11.98 19.17
C GLY A 289 1.35 -11.86 18.62
N GLY A 290 1.55 -11.55 17.31
CA GLY A 290 2.86 -11.38 16.69
C GLY A 290 3.65 -12.68 16.43
N LEU A 291 3.04 -13.85 16.67
CA LEU A 291 3.64 -15.16 16.36
C LEU A 291 3.71 -15.39 14.85
N ARG A 292 2.70 -14.92 14.12
CA ARG A 292 2.70 -14.92 12.66
C ARG A 292 2.99 -13.52 12.15
N LYS A 293 3.99 -13.41 11.26
CA LYS A 293 4.51 -12.12 10.81
C LYS A 293 3.87 -11.71 9.48
N ASP A 294 3.03 -10.70 9.52
CA ASP A 294 2.55 -9.95 8.37
C ASP A 294 2.09 -8.59 8.90
N PRO A 295 2.78 -7.49 8.55
CA PRO A 295 2.47 -6.16 9.09
C PRO A 295 1.05 -5.71 8.79
N MET A 296 0.51 -6.08 7.62
CA MET A 296 -0.85 -5.74 7.20
C MET A 296 -1.87 -6.47 8.05
N MET A 297 -1.75 -7.81 8.15
CA MET A 297 -2.66 -8.60 8.96
C MET A 297 -2.57 -8.27 10.45
N ALA A 298 -1.37 -8.06 11.00
CA ALA A 298 -1.19 -7.65 12.39
C ALA A 298 -1.91 -6.33 12.71
N ALA A 299 -1.88 -5.36 11.79
CA ALA A 299 -2.59 -4.09 11.95
C ALA A 299 -4.11 -4.28 11.95
N VAL A 300 -4.62 -5.10 11.02
CA VAL A 300 -6.06 -5.34 10.85
C VAL A 300 -6.67 -6.08 12.05
N VAL A 301 -5.95 -7.08 12.59
CA VAL A 301 -6.50 -7.92 13.66
C VAL A 301 -6.26 -7.39 15.08
N ARG A 302 -5.46 -6.34 15.24
CA ARG A 302 -5.02 -5.82 16.56
C ARG A 302 -6.17 -5.51 17.51
N GLY A 303 -7.26 -4.94 16.99
CA GLY A 303 -8.43 -4.51 17.78
C GLY A 303 -9.51 -5.57 17.94
N LEU A 304 -9.34 -6.78 17.38
CA LEU A 304 -10.36 -7.82 17.46
C LEU A 304 -10.32 -8.51 18.82
N SER A 305 -11.49 -8.70 19.43
CA SER A 305 -11.66 -9.59 20.59
C SER A 305 -11.59 -11.07 20.17
N ASP A 306 -11.49 -11.98 21.12
CA ASP A 306 -11.56 -13.41 20.84
C ASP A 306 -12.92 -13.80 20.22
N ALA A 307 -14.00 -13.21 20.69
CA ALA A 307 -15.32 -13.41 20.13
C ALA A 307 -15.43 -12.91 18.68
N ASP A 308 -14.83 -11.75 18.36
CA ASP A 308 -14.80 -11.24 16.97
C ASP A 308 -14.03 -12.18 16.05
N ILE A 309 -12.91 -12.73 16.51
CA ILE A 309 -12.10 -13.70 15.78
C ILE A 309 -12.89 -14.98 15.52
N GLU A 310 -13.58 -15.49 16.52
CA GLU A 310 -14.42 -16.70 16.41
C GLU A 310 -15.60 -16.47 15.45
N ASN A 311 -16.27 -15.33 15.54
CA ASN A 311 -17.36 -14.95 14.66
C ASN A 311 -16.90 -14.80 13.19
N LEU A 312 -15.76 -14.16 12.95
CA LEU A 312 -15.14 -14.05 11.61
C LEU A 312 -14.77 -15.42 11.04
N ALA A 313 -14.20 -16.29 11.88
CA ALA A 313 -13.84 -17.65 11.47
C ALA A 313 -15.09 -18.46 11.08
N ALA A 314 -16.16 -18.38 11.88
CA ALA A 314 -17.44 -19.02 11.58
C ALA A 314 -18.05 -18.49 10.26
N TYR A 315 -18.01 -17.18 10.04
CA TYR A 315 -18.50 -16.57 8.82
C TYR A 315 -17.77 -17.09 7.59
N TYR A 316 -16.43 -17.04 7.56
CA TYR A 316 -15.65 -17.46 6.39
C TYR A 316 -15.67 -18.96 6.15
N ALA A 317 -15.72 -19.77 7.19
CA ALA A 317 -15.86 -21.22 7.07
C ALA A 317 -17.19 -21.63 6.40
N ALA A 318 -18.26 -20.86 6.61
CA ALA A 318 -19.56 -21.08 6.00
C ALA A 318 -19.67 -20.61 4.55
N GLN A 319 -18.72 -19.79 4.06
CA GLN A 319 -18.76 -19.31 2.68
C GLN A 319 -18.42 -20.42 1.69
N SER A 320 -19.06 -20.37 0.49
CA SER A 320 -18.67 -21.24 -0.61
C SER A 320 -17.26 -20.89 -1.08
N CYS A 321 -16.38 -21.87 -1.13
CA CYS A 321 -15.02 -21.71 -1.62
C CYS A 321 -14.92 -21.77 -3.16
N GLN A 322 -16.00 -22.05 -3.87
CA GLN A 322 -16.03 -21.96 -5.33
C GLN A 322 -16.36 -20.53 -5.75
N PRO A 323 -15.68 -19.97 -6.77
CA PRO A 323 -16.11 -18.70 -7.33
C PRO A 323 -17.55 -18.85 -7.82
N VAL A 324 -18.38 -17.85 -7.52
CA VAL A 324 -19.73 -17.77 -8.08
C VAL A 324 -19.55 -17.62 -9.60
N THR A 325 -19.63 -18.72 -10.34
CA THR A 325 -19.82 -18.66 -11.77
C THR A 325 -21.18 -17.98 -11.95
N GLU A 326 -21.21 -16.81 -12.59
CA GLU A 326 -22.45 -16.21 -13.03
C GLU A 326 -23.30 -17.31 -13.67
N ALA A 327 -24.49 -17.49 -13.11
CA ALA A 327 -25.42 -18.49 -13.61
C ALA A 327 -25.48 -18.34 -15.12
N ARG A 328 -25.10 -19.40 -15.83
CA ARG A 328 -25.30 -19.51 -17.28
C ARG A 328 -26.70 -18.97 -17.56
N LYS A 329 -26.83 -17.84 -18.26
CA LYS A 329 -28.08 -17.47 -18.86
C LYS A 329 -28.48 -18.68 -19.71
N ALA A 330 -29.50 -19.36 -19.24
CA ALA A 330 -30.17 -20.40 -20.05
C ALA A 330 -30.69 -19.75 -21.31
N PRO A 331 -30.61 -20.44 -22.45
CA PRO A 331 -31.05 -19.94 -23.75
C PRO A 331 -32.52 -19.60 -23.79
#